data_bff6f25f2db83a3f26dba6a93077812b
#
_entry.id   bff6f25f2db83a3f26dba6a93077812b
#
_cell.length_a   1.000
_cell.length_b   1.000
_cell.length_c   1.000
_cell.angle_alpha   90.00
_cell.angle_beta   90.00
_cell.angle_gamma   90.00
#
_symmetry.space_group_name_H-M   'P 1'
#
loop_
_entity.id
_entity.type
_entity.pdbx_description
1 polymer ?
#
loop_
_entity_poly.entity_id
_entity_poly.type
_entity_poly.pdbx_seq_one_letter_code
_entity_poly.pdbx_strand_id
1 'polypeptide(L)'
;MYMYAIMDTINHPKERNMDKLYIVIPAYNEQDNIEQVINDWYPVIEKHNGNGQSHLIVIDDGSKDSTYEKLKQCTKTRPLLIPITKPNGGHGATVLYGYKYALKNGADYIFQTDSDGQTLPEEFEPFWKRRQKYDMVIGWRKDRQDGISRVFVTKTLKLVIRICFGVNLTDANTPYRLMKAETMARYIHLIPKDFNLSNVLLAVIYKKKGCSIKFLPVTFRPRQGGVNSINMKKICKIGKQAVIDRK
;
A
#
# COMPACT_ATOMS: atom_id res chain seq x y z
N MET A 1 -11.17 53.89 -24.65
CA MET A 1 -11.95 53.02 -23.73
C MET A 1 -12.01 51.62 -24.35
N TYR A 2 -10.85 50.93 -24.42
CA TYR A 2 -10.70 49.53 -24.87
C TYR A 2 -9.30 49.06 -24.42
N MET A 3 -9.13 48.79 -23.12
CA MET A 3 -7.86 48.27 -22.64
C MET A 3 -8.03 47.62 -21.25
N TYR A 4 -8.99 46.67 -21.15
CA TYR A 4 -9.12 45.80 -19.94
C TYR A 4 -9.87 44.52 -20.35
N ALA A 5 -9.27 43.70 -21.17
CA ALA A 5 -9.80 42.36 -21.46
C ALA A 5 -8.76 41.42 -22.06
N ILE A 6 -7.48 41.47 -21.60
CA ILE A 6 -6.49 40.45 -21.96
C ILE A 6 -5.57 40.27 -20.73
N MET A 7 -6.09 39.70 -19.66
CA MET A 7 -5.26 39.21 -18.57
C MET A 7 -6.05 38.22 -17.74
N ASP A 8 -6.41 37.08 -18.31
CA ASP A 8 -6.86 35.91 -17.53
C ASP A 8 -6.67 34.60 -18.32
N THR A 9 -5.54 34.48 -19.01
CA THR A 9 -5.02 33.18 -19.42
C THR A 9 -3.64 33.02 -18.81
N ILE A 10 -3.59 33.05 -17.49
CA ILE A 10 -2.44 32.49 -16.76
C ILE A 10 -2.53 30.99 -17.00
N ASN A 11 -1.76 30.54 -18.00
CA ASN A 11 -1.32 29.18 -18.17
C ASN A 11 -0.96 28.62 -16.80
N HIS A 12 -1.87 27.85 -16.18
CA HIS A 12 -1.45 26.83 -15.27
C HIS A 12 -0.61 25.86 -16.14
N PRO A 13 0.70 25.76 -15.91
CA PRO A 13 1.45 24.74 -16.59
C PRO A 13 0.73 23.43 -16.20
N LYS A 14 0.28 22.65 -17.19
CA LYS A 14 -0.05 21.24 -16.97
C LYS A 14 1.17 20.69 -16.24
N GLU A 15 1.06 20.51 -14.91
CA GLU A 15 2.07 19.82 -14.14
C GLU A 15 2.27 18.49 -14.86
N ARG A 16 3.36 18.38 -15.62
CA ARG A 16 3.78 17.09 -16.14
C ARG A 16 3.95 16.26 -14.89
N ASN A 17 3.13 15.25 -14.75
CA ASN A 17 3.18 14.37 -13.59
C ASN A 17 4.50 13.58 -13.65
N MET A 18 5.59 14.22 -13.19
CA MET A 18 6.94 13.67 -13.21
C MET A 18 7.23 12.83 -11.97
N ASP A 19 6.31 12.80 -11.01
CA ASP A 19 6.46 12.02 -9.79
C ASP A 19 6.51 10.52 -10.11
N LYS A 20 7.55 9.85 -9.62
CA LYS A 20 7.78 8.41 -9.80
C LYS A 20 6.91 7.63 -8.82
N LEU A 21 5.87 7.01 -9.33
CA LEU A 21 4.97 6.15 -8.57
C LEU A 21 5.43 4.69 -8.65
N TYR A 22 5.58 4.05 -7.49
CA TYR A 22 5.76 2.61 -7.39
C TYR A 22 4.54 1.98 -6.73
N ILE A 23 3.82 1.14 -7.48
CA ILE A 23 2.72 0.33 -6.93
C ILE A 23 3.32 -1.00 -6.47
N VAL A 24 3.18 -1.34 -5.20
CA VAL A 24 3.73 -2.54 -4.57
C VAL A 24 2.61 -3.51 -4.24
N ILE A 25 2.66 -4.70 -4.83
CA ILE A 25 1.69 -5.78 -4.65
C ILE A 25 2.42 -7.04 -4.17
N PRO A 26 2.25 -7.48 -2.92
CA PRO A 26 2.71 -8.79 -2.47
C PRO A 26 1.78 -9.89 -2.98
N ALA A 27 2.32 -10.99 -3.45
CA ALA A 27 1.57 -12.15 -3.95
C ALA A 27 2.12 -13.46 -3.36
N TYR A 28 1.23 -14.40 -3.02
CA TYR A 28 1.59 -15.74 -2.60
C TYR A 28 0.47 -16.73 -2.93
N ASN A 29 0.73 -17.66 -3.85
CA ASN A 29 -0.25 -18.62 -4.37
C ASN A 29 -1.52 -17.93 -4.88
N GLU A 30 -1.37 -17.01 -5.83
CA GLU A 30 -2.43 -16.20 -6.44
C GLU A 30 -2.53 -16.47 -7.95
N GLN A 31 -2.19 -17.68 -8.41
CA GLN A 31 -2.20 -18.02 -9.84
C GLN A 31 -3.56 -17.74 -10.52
N ASP A 32 -4.67 -17.83 -9.79
CA ASP A 32 -6.01 -17.63 -10.35
C ASP A 32 -6.39 -16.15 -10.48
N ASN A 33 -5.75 -15.27 -9.69
CA ASN A 33 -6.12 -13.85 -9.60
C ASN A 33 -5.07 -12.92 -10.20
N ILE A 34 -3.81 -13.34 -10.26
CA ILE A 34 -2.68 -12.42 -10.48
C ILE A 34 -2.73 -11.69 -11.82
N GLU A 35 -3.18 -12.35 -12.88
CA GLU A 35 -3.30 -11.73 -14.21
C GLU A 35 -4.37 -10.64 -14.21
N GLN A 36 -5.52 -10.90 -13.56
CA GLN A 36 -6.60 -9.92 -13.43
C GLN A 36 -6.14 -8.71 -12.60
N VAL A 37 -5.46 -8.94 -11.47
CA VAL A 37 -4.91 -7.87 -10.63
C VAL A 37 -3.93 -7.00 -11.41
N ILE A 38 -3.08 -7.59 -12.24
CA ILE A 38 -2.18 -6.82 -13.13
C ILE A 38 -3.00 -6.01 -14.14
N ASN A 39 -4.00 -6.61 -14.79
CA ASN A 39 -4.85 -5.92 -15.76
C ASN A 39 -5.59 -4.73 -15.13
N ASP A 40 -6.02 -4.87 -13.90
CA ASP A 40 -6.72 -3.82 -13.17
C ASP A 40 -5.78 -2.65 -12.77
N TRP A 41 -4.56 -2.95 -12.31
CA TRP A 41 -3.65 -1.94 -11.77
C TRP A 41 -2.66 -1.36 -12.80
N TYR A 42 -2.40 -2.04 -13.91
CA TYR A 42 -1.46 -1.57 -14.92
C TYR A 42 -1.88 -0.25 -15.58
N PRO A 43 -3.16 -0.01 -15.92
CA PRO A 43 -3.61 1.29 -16.45
C PRO A 43 -3.36 2.47 -15.49
N VAL A 44 -3.38 2.22 -14.17
CA VAL A 44 -3.04 3.25 -13.18
C VAL A 44 -1.58 3.66 -13.30
N ILE A 45 -0.67 2.69 -13.46
CA ILE A 45 0.76 3.00 -13.60
C ILE A 45 1.07 3.65 -14.94
N GLU A 46 0.39 3.26 -16.03
CA GLU A 46 0.54 3.92 -17.34
C GLU A 46 0.12 5.38 -17.29
N LYS A 47 -1.00 5.67 -16.65
CA LYS A 47 -1.50 7.03 -16.45
C LYS A 47 -0.54 7.91 -15.62
N HIS A 48 0.12 7.32 -14.65
CA HIS A 48 1.04 7.99 -13.72
C HIS A 48 2.49 7.54 -13.94
N ASN A 49 2.91 7.40 -15.20
CA ASN A 49 4.15 6.73 -15.56
C ASN A 49 5.44 7.52 -15.24
N GLY A 50 5.35 8.79 -14.82
CA GLY A 50 6.52 9.56 -14.41
C GLY A 50 7.60 9.61 -15.50
N ASN A 51 7.24 9.83 -16.77
CA ASN A 51 8.14 9.73 -17.95
C ASN A 51 8.78 8.32 -18.10
N GLY A 52 8.02 7.26 -17.82
CA GLY A 52 8.48 5.87 -17.92
C GLY A 52 9.30 5.38 -16.73
N GLN A 53 9.32 6.13 -15.62
CA GLN A 53 10.07 5.78 -14.41
C GLN A 53 9.19 5.26 -13.26
N SER A 54 7.87 5.24 -13.45
CA SER A 54 6.93 4.62 -12.52
C SER A 54 6.77 3.14 -12.84
N HIS A 55 6.58 2.30 -11.81
CA HIS A 55 6.53 0.85 -11.99
C HIS A 55 5.46 0.18 -11.14
N LEU A 56 4.84 -0.86 -11.70
CA LEU A 56 4.05 -1.83 -10.98
C LEU A 56 4.97 -2.98 -10.53
N ILE A 57 5.21 -3.09 -9.23
CA ILE A 57 6.06 -4.15 -8.68
C ILE A 57 5.18 -5.22 -8.06
N VAL A 58 5.27 -6.42 -8.56
CA VAL A 58 4.60 -7.58 -7.96
C VAL A 58 5.67 -8.50 -7.37
N ILE A 59 5.58 -8.73 -6.04
CA ILE A 59 6.56 -9.53 -5.32
C ILE A 59 5.94 -10.88 -4.99
N ASP A 60 6.38 -11.89 -5.69
CA ASP A 60 6.07 -13.29 -5.38
C ASP A 60 6.84 -13.73 -4.13
N ASP A 61 6.10 -14.11 -3.09
CA ASP A 61 6.66 -14.55 -1.81
C ASP A 61 6.96 -16.07 -1.81
N GLY A 62 7.60 -16.56 -2.87
CA GLY A 62 7.96 -17.97 -3.01
C GLY A 62 6.74 -18.86 -3.18
N SER A 63 5.86 -18.53 -4.11
CA SER A 63 4.68 -19.31 -4.45
C SER A 63 5.08 -20.73 -4.88
N LYS A 64 4.17 -21.67 -4.60
CA LYS A 64 4.33 -23.08 -4.99
C LYS A 64 3.50 -23.45 -6.22
N ASP A 65 2.70 -22.51 -6.70
CA ASP A 65 1.86 -22.61 -7.87
C ASP A 65 2.46 -21.82 -9.05
N SER A 66 1.71 -21.61 -10.12
CA SER A 66 2.16 -20.91 -11.33
C SER A 66 2.11 -19.38 -11.23
N THR A 67 2.03 -18.80 -10.03
CA THR A 67 1.93 -17.34 -9.84
C THR A 67 3.11 -16.62 -10.51
N TYR A 68 4.36 -17.02 -10.25
CA TYR A 68 5.52 -16.33 -10.77
C TYR A 68 5.71 -16.51 -12.28
N GLU A 69 5.38 -17.69 -12.82
CA GLU A 69 5.39 -17.95 -14.26
C GLU A 69 4.43 -17.04 -15.02
N LYS A 70 3.23 -16.86 -14.49
CA LYS A 70 2.22 -15.93 -15.03
C LYS A 70 2.71 -14.48 -14.97
N LEU A 71 3.33 -14.07 -13.86
CA LEU A 71 3.96 -12.74 -13.74
C LEU A 71 4.98 -12.49 -14.84
N LYS A 72 5.88 -13.45 -15.09
CA LYS A 72 6.89 -13.36 -16.18
C LYS A 72 6.24 -13.26 -17.57
N GLN A 73 5.16 -13.98 -17.79
CA GLN A 73 4.42 -13.89 -19.07
C GLN A 73 3.82 -12.51 -19.28
N CYS A 74 3.25 -11.92 -18.23
CA CYS A 74 2.66 -10.57 -18.27
C CYS A 74 3.66 -9.48 -18.66
N THR A 75 4.96 -9.63 -18.36
CA THR A 75 5.97 -8.61 -18.71
C THR A 75 6.18 -8.43 -20.21
N LYS A 76 5.86 -9.45 -21.03
CA LYS A 76 6.03 -9.38 -22.48
C LYS A 76 5.26 -8.24 -23.14
N THR A 77 4.16 -7.85 -22.56
CA THR A 77 3.27 -6.77 -23.07
C THR A 77 3.16 -5.59 -22.12
N ARG A 78 3.86 -5.63 -20.98
CA ARG A 78 3.72 -4.62 -19.92
C ARG A 78 5.10 -4.19 -19.40
N PRO A 79 5.79 -3.27 -20.10
CA PRO A 79 7.18 -2.87 -19.80
C PRO A 79 7.34 -2.18 -18.43
N LEU A 80 6.27 -1.62 -17.85
CA LEU A 80 6.31 -1.00 -16.51
C LEU A 80 6.05 -2.00 -15.37
N LEU A 81 5.79 -3.28 -15.69
CA LEU A 81 5.65 -4.36 -14.70
C LEU A 81 7.01 -4.95 -14.35
N ILE A 82 7.32 -4.98 -13.06
CA ILE A 82 8.53 -5.61 -12.51
C ILE A 82 8.12 -6.79 -11.62
N PRO A 83 8.25 -8.03 -12.10
CA PRO A 83 8.04 -9.22 -11.30
C PRO A 83 9.30 -9.52 -10.48
N ILE A 84 9.14 -9.75 -9.20
CA ILE A 84 10.22 -10.15 -8.30
C ILE A 84 9.78 -11.42 -7.58
N THR A 85 10.67 -12.41 -7.47
CA THR A 85 10.45 -13.55 -6.58
C THR A 85 11.51 -13.60 -5.49
N LYS A 86 11.14 -14.12 -4.33
CA LYS A 86 12.03 -14.31 -3.18
C LYS A 86 11.58 -15.52 -2.34
N PRO A 87 12.45 -16.07 -1.48
CA PRO A 87 12.02 -17.07 -0.50
C PRO A 87 10.86 -16.54 0.36
N ASN A 88 9.91 -17.42 0.72
CA ASN A 88 8.75 -17.06 1.52
C ASN A 88 9.18 -16.48 2.88
N GLY A 89 8.70 -15.28 3.16
CA GLY A 89 8.95 -14.56 4.41
C GLY A 89 7.65 -14.07 5.07
N GLY A 90 6.52 -14.31 4.42
CA GLY A 90 5.20 -13.84 4.85
C GLY A 90 4.90 -12.41 4.40
N HIS A 91 3.62 -12.06 4.43
CA HIS A 91 3.08 -10.81 3.88
C HIS A 91 3.82 -9.55 4.37
N GLY A 92 4.07 -9.41 5.67
CA GLY A 92 4.72 -8.21 6.22
C GLY A 92 6.15 -8.03 5.72
N ALA A 93 6.94 -9.10 5.65
CA ALA A 93 8.30 -9.07 5.13
C ALA A 93 8.31 -8.77 3.63
N THR A 94 7.34 -9.29 2.88
CA THR A 94 7.21 -9.08 1.43
C THR A 94 6.83 -7.63 1.11
N VAL A 95 5.89 -7.06 1.86
CA VAL A 95 5.56 -5.63 1.76
C VAL A 95 6.78 -4.75 2.04
N LEU A 96 7.52 -5.03 3.13
CA LEU A 96 8.75 -4.29 3.47
C LEU A 96 9.83 -4.43 2.39
N TYR A 97 9.96 -5.60 1.79
CA TYR A 97 10.86 -5.82 0.67
C TYR A 97 10.50 -4.91 -0.50
N GLY A 98 9.23 -4.85 -0.89
CA GLY A 98 8.73 -3.98 -1.95
C GLY A 98 8.96 -2.50 -1.67
N TYR A 99 8.72 -2.04 -0.44
CA TYR A 99 9.00 -0.66 -0.06
C TYR A 99 10.49 -0.32 -0.18
N LYS A 100 11.38 -1.20 0.30
CA LYS A 100 12.84 -1.00 0.19
C LYS A 100 13.29 -1.00 -1.25
N TYR A 101 12.71 -1.87 -2.09
CA TYR A 101 13.00 -1.90 -3.52
C TYR A 101 12.60 -0.57 -4.18
N ALA A 102 11.39 -0.09 -3.94
CA ALA A 102 10.90 1.18 -4.48
C ALA A 102 11.78 2.37 -4.05
N LEU A 103 12.16 2.44 -2.76
CA LEU A 103 13.06 3.46 -2.23
C LEU A 103 14.43 3.41 -2.91
N LYS A 104 15.02 2.22 -3.07
CA LYS A 104 16.33 2.04 -3.71
C LYS A 104 16.33 2.49 -5.18
N ASN A 105 15.18 2.37 -5.85
CA ASN A 105 15.02 2.75 -7.26
C ASN A 105 14.46 4.17 -7.45
N GLY A 106 14.46 4.98 -6.40
CA GLY A 106 14.17 6.41 -6.48
C GLY A 106 12.69 6.75 -6.64
N ALA A 107 11.78 5.95 -6.05
CA ALA A 107 10.37 6.31 -5.98
C ALA A 107 10.17 7.64 -5.24
N ASP A 108 9.26 8.49 -5.75
CA ASP A 108 8.78 9.68 -5.02
C ASP A 108 7.57 9.30 -4.15
N TYR A 109 6.73 8.42 -4.67
CA TYR A 109 5.55 7.90 -3.99
C TYR A 109 5.47 6.38 -4.10
N ILE A 110 5.03 5.76 -3.02
CA ILE A 110 4.81 4.32 -2.97
C ILE A 110 3.35 4.07 -2.64
N PHE A 111 2.66 3.34 -3.49
CA PHE A 111 1.31 2.86 -3.23
C PHE A 111 1.34 1.36 -2.98
N GLN A 112 0.63 0.90 -1.96
CA GLN A 112 0.46 -0.53 -1.69
C GLN A 112 -0.98 -0.94 -1.88
N THR A 113 -1.14 -2.10 -2.49
CA THR A 113 -2.40 -2.87 -2.50
C THR A 113 -2.08 -4.37 -2.43
N ASP A 114 -3.09 -5.21 -2.23
CA ASP A 114 -2.94 -6.66 -2.17
C ASP A 114 -3.34 -7.33 -3.51
N SER A 115 -2.93 -8.59 -3.69
CA SER A 115 -3.15 -9.40 -4.91
C SER A 115 -4.46 -10.18 -4.93
N ASP A 116 -5.35 -9.98 -3.97
CA ASP A 116 -6.57 -10.77 -3.80
C ASP A 116 -7.82 -10.21 -4.52
N GLY A 117 -7.64 -9.16 -5.33
CA GLY A 117 -8.70 -8.53 -6.12
C GLY A 117 -9.77 -7.78 -5.33
N GLN A 118 -9.57 -7.57 -4.01
CA GLN A 118 -10.56 -6.88 -3.17
C GLN A 118 -10.61 -5.37 -3.36
N THR A 119 -9.52 -4.76 -3.85
CA THR A 119 -9.37 -3.31 -3.96
C THR A 119 -9.68 -2.80 -5.37
N LEU A 120 -10.15 -1.55 -5.46
CA LEU A 120 -10.59 -0.92 -6.69
C LEU A 120 -9.57 0.12 -7.18
N PRO A 121 -8.99 -0.05 -8.39
CA PRO A 121 -8.10 0.95 -8.98
C PRO A 121 -8.77 2.31 -9.22
N GLU A 122 -10.08 2.34 -9.45
CA GLU A 122 -10.85 3.56 -9.68
C GLU A 122 -10.85 4.50 -8.47
N GLU A 123 -10.61 3.96 -7.27
CA GLU A 123 -10.52 4.73 -6.04
C GLU A 123 -9.13 5.33 -5.79
N PHE A 124 -8.14 5.08 -6.68
CA PHE A 124 -6.77 5.58 -6.53
C PHE A 124 -6.64 7.11 -6.68
N GLU A 125 -7.36 7.72 -7.61
CA GLU A 125 -7.21 9.14 -7.94
C GLU A 125 -7.42 10.10 -6.74
N PRO A 126 -8.39 9.90 -5.85
CA PRO A 126 -8.51 10.70 -4.64
C PRO A 126 -7.29 10.65 -3.71
N PHE A 127 -6.55 9.53 -3.72
CA PHE A 127 -5.28 9.38 -2.98
C PHE A 127 -4.16 10.16 -3.65
N TRP A 128 -4.02 9.99 -4.97
CA TRP A 128 -3.00 10.65 -5.76
C TRP A 128 -3.08 12.18 -5.69
N LYS A 129 -4.29 12.74 -5.78
CA LYS A 129 -4.54 14.18 -5.64
C LYS A 129 -4.11 14.75 -4.27
N ARG A 130 -3.95 13.91 -3.27
CA ARG A 130 -3.55 14.30 -1.90
C ARG A 130 -2.10 14.02 -1.57
N ARG A 131 -1.33 13.44 -2.50
CA ARG A 131 0.04 12.98 -2.29
C ARG A 131 1.00 14.04 -1.74
N GLN A 132 0.87 15.26 -2.22
CA GLN A 132 1.75 16.36 -1.77
C GLN A 132 1.39 16.84 -0.37
N LYS A 133 0.11 16.81 -0.01
CA LYS A 133 -0.40 17.38 1.24
C LYS A 133 -0.16 16.48 2.45
N TYR A 134 -0.12 15.17 2.28
CA TYR A 134 -0.01 14.21 3.38
C TYR A 134 1.19 13.29 3.20
N ASP A 135 1.81 12.88 4.32
CA ASP A 135 2.89 11.90 4.32
C ASP A 135 2.37 10.50 4.02
N MET A 136 1.12 10.23 4.41
CA MET A 136 0.43 8.97 4.14
C MET A 136 -1.07 9.22 3.96
N VAL A 137 -1.64 8.61 2.92
CA VAL A 137 -3.09 8.52 2.72
C VAL A 137 -3.47 7.06 2.80
N ILE A 138 -4.36 6.70 3.74
CA ILE A 138 -4.78 5.32 4.01
C ILE A 138 -6.25 5.15 3.70
N GLY A 139 -6.60 4.07 2.99
CA GLY A 139 -7.98 3.65 2.83
C GLY A 139 -8.57 3.13 4.15
N TRP A 140 -9.80 3.45 4.46
CA TRP A 140 -10.55 2.80 5.52
C TRP A 140 -11.82 2.17 4.93
N ARG A 141 -12.11 0.95 5.37
CA ARG A 141 -13.25 0.17 4.85
C ARG A 141 -14.55 0.74 5.38
N LYS A 142 -15.35 1.35 4.49
CA LYS A 142 -16.58 2.04 4.87
C LYS A 142 -17.70 1.04 5.23
N ASP A 143 -17.96 0.09 4.35
CA ASP A 143 -19.06 -0.87 4.52
C ASP A 143 -18.49 -2.29 4.63
N ARG A 144 -18.31 -2.74 5.87
CA ARG A 144 -17.78 -4.09 6.13
C ARG A 144 -18.89 -5.12 6.05
N GLN A 145 -19.00 -5.76 4.92
CA GLN A 145 -19.82 -6.98 4.76
C GLN A 145 -19.10 -8.26 5.26
N ASP A 146 -17.96 -8.09 5.91
CA ASP A 146 -16.99 -9.16 6.25
C ASP A 146 -17.38 -10.03 7.47
N GLY A 147 -18.59 -9.90 8.02
CA GLY A 147 -19.04 -10.66 9.18
C GLY A 147 -18.53 -10.12 10.53
N ILE A 148 -19.23 -10.49 11.60
CA ILE A 148 -19.05 -10.00 12.99
C ILE A 148 -17.62 -10.26 13.50
N SER A 149 -16.99 -11.38 13.13
CA SER A 149 -15.66 -11.77 13.56
C SER A 149 -14.57 -10.78 13.12
N ARG A 150 -14.63 -10.25 11.92
CA ARG A 150 -13.63 -9.28 11.41
C ARG A 150 -13.80 -7.89 12.00
N VAL A 151 -15.03 -7.48 12.31
CA VAL A 151 -15.29 -6.24 13.04
C VAL A 151 -14.67 -6.32 14.44
N PHE A 152 -14.81 -7.47 15.10
CA PHE A 152 -14.19 -7.71 16.42
C PHE A 152 -12.66 -7.65 16.36
N VAL A 153 -12.03 -8.31 15.37
CA VAL A 153 -10.56 -8.26 15.17
C VAL A 153 -10.07 -6.82 14.99
N THR A 154 -10.77 -6.00 14.23
CA THR A 154 -10.38 -4.59 14.01
C THR A 154 -10.54 -3.75 15.28
N LYS A 155 -11.64 -3.92 16.02
CA LYS A 155 -11.84 -3.21 17.30
C LYS A 155 -10.75 -3.62 18.30
N THR A 156 -10.43 -4.91 18.39
CA THR A 156 -9.35 -5.42 19.25
C THR A 156 -8.00 -4.84 18.84
N LEU A 157 -7.68 -4.82 17.54
CA LEU A 157 -6.44 -4.24 17.04
C LEU A 157 -6.34 -2.74 17.37
N LYS A 158 -7.42 -1.97 17.22
CA LYS A 158 -7.47 -0.55 17.62
C LYS A 158 -7.21 -0.37 19.11
N LEU A 159 -7.81 -1.22 19.94
CA LEU A 159 -7.61 -1.17 21.40
C LEU A 159 -6.15 -1.47 21.75
N VAL A 160 -5.57 -2.52 21.18
CA VAL A 160 -4.15 -2.88 21.37
C VAL A 160 -3.23 -1.73 20.95
N ILE A 161 -3.47 -1.12 19.78
CA ILE A 161 -2.68 0.03 19.30
C ILE A 161 -2.79 1.19 20.27
N ARG A 162 -3.99 1.49 20.77
CA ARG A 162 -4.21 2.59 21.74
C ARG A 162 -3.50 2.32 23.07
N ILE A 163 -3.58 1.11 23.61
CA ILE A 163 -2.97 0.75 24.90
C ILE A 163 -1.44 0.67 24.77
N CYS A 164 -0.94 -0.03 23.75
CA CYS A 164 0.50 -0.29 23.62
C CYS A 164 1.29 0.91 23.12
N PHE A 165 0.70 1.71 22.25
CA PHE A 165 1.41 2.80 21.58
C PHE A 165 0.86 4.21 21.88
N GLY A 166 -0.27 4.33 22.58
CA GLY A 166 -0.88 5.63 22.91
C GLY A 166 -1.38 6.42 21.70
N VAL A 167 -1.64 5.77 20.56
CA VAL A 167 -2.12 6.41 19.34
C VAL A 167 -3.49 5.89 18.90
N ASN A 168 -4.26 6.76 18.27
CA ASN A 168 -5.56 6.40 17.71
C ASN A 168 -5.49 6.44 16.17
N LEU A 169 -5.83 5.31 15.51
CA LEU A 169 -5.83 5.15 14.07
C LEU A 169 -7.17 4.54 13.61
N THR A 170 -7.71 5.05 12.50
CA THR A 170 -9.01 4.62 11.98
C THR A 170 -8.97 3.18 11.44
N ASP A 171 -8.03 2.86 10.56
CA ASP A 171 -7.77 1.50 10.06
C ASP A 171 -6.28 1.37 9.73
N ALA A 172 -5.50 0.87 10.69
CA ALA A 172 -4.04 0.80 10.56
C ALA A 172 -3.56 -0.33 9.65
N ASN A 173 -4.40 -1.35 9.37
CA ASN A 173 -3.98 -2.55 8.65
C ASN A 173 -4.46 -2.60 7.19
N THR A 174 -5.17 -1.57 6.72
CA THR A 174 -5.63 -1.55 5.33
C THR A 174 -4.45 -1.52 4.37
N PRO A 175 -4.42 -2.40 3.35
CA PRO A 175 -3.34 -2.43 2.36
C PRO A 175 -3.48 -1.34 1.29
N TYR A 176 -4.53 -0.56 1.27
CA TYR A 176 -4.76 0.53 0.31
C TYR A 176 -4.16 1.82 0.85
N ARG A 177 -2.90 2.10 0.53
CA ARG A 177 -2.16 3.25 1.08
C ARG A 177 -1.17 3.87 0.13
N LEU A 178 -1.18 5.19 0.07
CA LEU A 178 -0.21 6.00 -0.66
C LEU A 178 0.71 6.71 0.34
N MET A 179 2.00 6.66 0.12
CA MET A 179 3.03 7.14 1.05
C MET A 179 4.09 7.94 0.31
N LYS A 180 4.56 9.04 0.91
CA LYS A 180 5.76 9.73 0.45
C LYS A 180 6.99 8.85 0.70
N ALA A 181 7.78 8.64 -0.35
CA ALA A 181 9.00 7.85 -0.24
C ALA A 181 10.03 8.49 0.70
N GLU A 182 10.16 9.80 0.66
CA GLU A 182 11.05 10.56 1.56
C GLU A 182 10.71 10.30 3.04
N THR A 183 9.43 10.39 3.42
CA THR A 183 9.00 10.12 4.79
C THR A 183 9.21 8.64 5.16
N MET A 184 8.94 7.73 4.22
CA MET A 184 9.18 6.30 4.44
C MET A 184 10.67 6.02 4.65
N ALA A 185 11.57 6.58 3.87
CA ALA A 185 13.01 6.39 4.00
C ALA A 185 13.53 6.76 5.39
N ARG A 186 12.96 7.81 6.02
CA ARG A 186 13.33 8.23 7.37
C ARG A 186 12.97 7.19 8.43
N TYR A 187 11.93 6.39 8.24
CA TYR A 187 11.38 5.58 9.34
C TYR A 187 11.29 4.07 9.07
N ILE A 188 11.50 3.62 7.83
CA ILE A 188 11.37 2.19 7.49
C ILE A 188 12.34 1.30 8.27
N HIS A 189 13.49 1.83 8.68
CA HIS A 189 14.49 1.11 9.48
C HIS A 189 14.00 0.74 10.88
N LEU A 190 12.96 1.44 11.39
CA LEU A 190 12.35 1.14 12.70
C LEU A 190 11.44 -0.08 12.68
N ILE A 191 11.15 -0.65 11.50
CA ILE A 191 10.31 -1.84 11.36
C ILE A 191 11.21 -3.08 11.31
N PRO A 192 11.07 -4.03 12.26
CA PRO A 192 11.81 -5.28 12.23
C PRO A 192 11.54 -6.06 10.93
N LYS A 193 12.58 -6.73 10.40
CA LYS A 193 12.51 -7.42 9.09
C LYS A 193 11.42 -8.50 9.05
N ASP A 194 11.20 -9.19 10.16
CA ASP A 194 10.27 -10.32 10.28
C ASP A 194 8.91 -9.93 10.86
N PHE A 195 8.60 -8.63 10.89
CA PHE A 195 7.37 -8.17 11.51
C PHE A 195 6.16 -8.35 10.59
N ASN A 196 5.26 -9.28 10.95
CA ASN A 196 4.14 -9.69 10.10
C ASN A 196 3.07 -8.60 9.85
N LEU A 197 2.96 -7.60 10.73
CA LEU A 197 2.00 -6.49 10.58
C LEU A 197 2.70 -5.17 10.28
N SER A 198 3.60 -5.19 9.30
CA SER A 198 4.40 -4.03 8.89
C SER A 198 3.55 -2.81 8.60
N ASN A 199 2.36 -2.99 8.03
CA ASN A 199 1.40 -1.93 7.75
C ASN A 199 0.91 -1.22 9.01
N VAL A 200 0.61 -1.99 10.06
CA VAL A 200 0.17 -1.44 11.34
C VAL A 200 1.28 -0.66 12.00
N LEU A 201 2.48 -1.26 12.07
CA LEU A 201 3.61 -0.63 12.74
C LEU A 201 4.05 0.65 12.01
N LEU A 202 4.07 0.65 10.68
CA LEU A 202 4.38 1.84 9.90
C LEU A 202 3.39 2.98 10.19
N ALA A 203 2.09 2.71 10.21
CA ALA A 203 1.08 3.72 10.53
C ALA A 203 1.23 4.25 11.97
N VAL A 204 1.55 3.38 12.93
CA VAL A 204 1.85 3.78 14.32
C VAL A 204 3.08 4.68 14.39
N ILE A 205 4.17 4.32 13.71
CA ILE A 205 5.42 5.10 13.68
C ILE A 205 5.13 6.49 13.10
N TYR A 206 4.46 6.58 11.95
CA TYR A 206 4.09 7.86 11.33
C TYR A 206 3.29 8.74 12.30
N LYS A 207 2.28 8.16 12.95
CA LYS A 207 1.46 8.91 13.92
C LYS A 207 2.29 9.41 15.11
N LYS A 208 3.19 8.59 15.65
CA LYS A 208 4.07 8.96 16.77
C LYS A 208 5.11 10.01 16.39
N LYS A 209 5.56 10.00 15.15
CA LYS A 209 6.54 10.98 14.63
C LYS A 209 5.90 12.28 14.13
N GLY A 210 4.59 12.46 14.35
CA GLY A 210 3.88 13.68 13.97
C GLY A 210 3.62 13.81 12.46
N CYS A 211 3.82 12.74 11.68
CA CYS A 211 3.56 12.76 10.25
C CYS A 211 2.07 12.98 9.95
N SER A 212 1.79 13.65 8.85
CA SER A 212 0.44 13.94 8.40
C SER A 212 -0.20 12.70 7.76
N ILE A 213 -1.26 12.15 8.39
CA ILE A 213 -1.99 10.99 7.91
C ILE A 213 -3.43 11.39 7.57
N LYS A 214 -3.90 11.00 6.38
CA LYS A 214 -5.29 11.16 5.96
C LYS A 214 -5.93 9.80 5.73
N PHE A 215 -7.15 9.63 6.22
CA PHE A 215 -7.97 8.46 5.93
C PHE A 215 -9.05 8.82 4.91
N LEU A 216 -9.22 7.98 3.88
CA LEU A 216 -10.28 8.07 2.87
C LEU A 216 -11.10 6.79 2.86
N PRO A 217 -12.42 6.86 2.65
CA PRO A 217 -13.22 5.66 2.51
C PRO A 217 -12.83 4.91 1.23
N VAL A 218 -12.78 3.58 1.32
CA VAL A 218 -12.53 2.69 0.18
C VAL A 218 -13.43 1.47 0.26
N THR A 219 -13.75 0.94 -0.91
CA THR A 219 -14.53 -0.28 -1.09
C THR A 219 -13.63 -1.50 -1.05
N PHE A 220 -14.06 -2.53 -0.35
CA PHE A 220 -13.44 -3.86 -0.39
C PHE A 220 -14.46 -4.87 -0.90
N ARG A 221 -14.20 -5.38 -2.08
CA ARG A 221 -15.00 -6.47 -2.67
C ARG A 221 -14.85 -7.76 -1.85
N PRO A 222 -15.79 -8.71 -1.94
CA PRO A 222 -15.57 -10.06 -1.44
C PRO A 222 -14.30 -10.64 -2.07
N ARG A 223 -13.51 -11.38 -1.28
CA ARG A 223 -12.27 -11.98 -1.74
C ARG A 223 -12.57 -13.03 -2.82
N GLN A 224 -11.83 -13.01 -3.91
CA GLN A 224 -12.01 -13.92 -5.03
C GLN A 224 -11.25 -15.25 -4.86
N GLY A 225 -10.34 -15.35 -3.86
CA GLY A 225 -9.57 -16.57 -3.57
C GLY A 225 -8.65 -16.42 -2.35
N GLY A 226 -7.86 -17.46 -2.04
CA GLY A 226 -6.82 -17.47 -1.02
C GLY A 226 -7.30 -17.63 0.44
N VAL A 227 -6.37 -17.79 1.39
CA VAL A 227 -6.63 -18.06 2.82
C VAL A 227 -6.36 -16.82 3.67
N ASN A 228 -7.22 -16.55 4.67
CA ASN A 228 -7.03 -15.44 5.61
C ASN A 228 -5.77 -15.62 6.47
N SER A 229 -4.84 -14.67 6.39
CA SER A 229 -3.55 -14.69 7.11
C SER A 229 -3.57 -14.07 8.52
N ILE A 230 -4.66 -13.40 8.92
CA ILE A 230 -4.74 -12.72 10.21
C ILE A 230 -5.27 -13.69 11.27
N ASN A 231 -4.41 -14.02 12.23
CA ASN A 231 -4.72 -14.90 13.37
C ASN A 231 -4.65 -14.10 14.68
N MET A 232 -5.68 -14.22 15.54
CA MET A 232 -5.76 -13.56 16.85
C MET A 232 -4.55 -13.84 17.73
N LYS A 233 -3.99 -15.07 17.67
CA LYS A 233 -2.77 -15.43 18.40
C LYS A 233 -1.57 -14.56 17.98
N LYS A 234 -1.47 -14.20 16.68
CA LYS A 234 -0.43 -13.28 16.20
C LYS A 234 -0.62 -11.87 16.74
N ILE A 235 -1.84 -11.37 16.83
CA ILE A 235 -2.15 -10.03 17.38
C ILE A 235 -1.76 -9.95 18.85
N CYS A 236 -2.10 -10.95 19.64
CA CYS A 236 -1.71 -11.02 21.05
C CYS A 236 -0.19 -11.10 21.25
N LYS A 237 0.51 -11.86 20.38
CA LYS A 237 1.99 -11.94 20.42
C LYS A 237 2.63 -10.58 20.13
N ILE A 238 2.10 -9.82 19.16
CA ILE A 238 2.56 -8.47 18.83
C ILE A 238 2.34 -7.51 19.99
N GLY A 239 1.17 -7.58 20.64
CA GLY A 239 0.88 -6.76 21.83
C GLY A 239 1.87 -7.05 22.97
N LYS A 240 2.19 -8.32 23.22
CA LYS A 240 3.21 -8.72 24.21
C LYS A 240 4.60 -8.19 23.84
N GLN A 241 5.03 -8.36 22.59
CA GLN A 241 6.35 -7.90 22.14
C GLN A 241 6.47 -6.37 22.29
N ALA A 242 5.45 -5.63 21.86
CA ALA A 242 5.43 -4.16 21.97
C ALA A 242 5.44 -3.65 23.43
N VAL A 243 4.99 -4.45 24.39
CA VAL A 243 5.06 -4.13 25.83
C VAL A 243 6.46 -4.43 26.38
N ILE A 244 7.11 -5.51 25.91
CA ILE A 244 8.46 -5.91 26.35
C ILE A 244 9.50 -4.89 25.84
N ASP A 245 9.39 -4.44 24.58
CA ASP A 245 10.33 -3.50 23.98
C ASP A 245 10.18 -2.05 24.50
N ARG A 246 9.29 -1.81 25.48
CA ARG A 246 9.14 -0.53 26.19
C ARG A 246 10.01 -0.42 27.45
N LYS A 247 10.65 -1.47 27.87
CA LYS A 247 11.64 -1.47 28.98
C LYS A 247 13.05 -1.33 28.42
#